data_15befa15c13e8be2c87feac9456e55f3
#
_entry.id   15befa15c13e8be2c87feac9456e55f3
#
_cell.length_a   1.000
_cell.length_b   1.000
_cell.length_c   1.000
_cell.angle_alpha   90.00
_cell.angle_beta   90.00
_cell.angle_gamma   90.00
#
_symmetry.space_group_name_H-M   'P 1'
#
loop_
_entity.id
_entity.type
_entity.pdbx_description
1 polymer ?
#
loop_
_entity_poly.entity_id
_entity_poly.type
_entity_poly.pdbx_seq_one_letter_code
_entity_poly.pdbx_strand_id
1 'polypeptide(L)'
;MTTKSSGFTLVELVVVIAIIGILSAVGVVSYSGYISSAKEKSTKNVMLQISLAQTEEYSNSGSYYTQADSSCTPTSSTSNDIETTLFGGGDQVPKEMGYEICIADTGSSNYDIFAKEISGACELTLNRNGKFDRGDDC
;
A
#
# COMPACT_ATOMS: atom_id res chain seq x y z
N MET A 1 17.42 -60.26 11.50
CA MET A 1 16.35 -59.55 10.83
C MET A 1 16.96 -58.45 9.98
N THR A 2 17.01 -58.60 8.67
CA THR A 2 17.52 -57.59 7.73
C THR A 2 16.40 -56.67 7.36
N THR A 3 16.42 -55.44 7.85
CA THR A 3 15.52 -54.36 7.43
C THR A 3 15.88 -54.00 5.97
N LYS A 4 14.94 -54.26 5.05
CA LYS A 4 15.03 -53.73 3.68
C LYS A 4 14.86 -52.22 3.75
N SER A 5 15.95 -51.46 3.60
CA SER A 5 15.86 -50.05 3.29
C SER A 5 15.50 -49.91 1.82
N SER A 6 14.25 -49.56 1.51
CA SER A 6 13.85 -49.15 0.16
C SER A 6 14.37 -47.74 -0.07
N GLY A 7 15.38 -47.58 -0.92
CA GLY A 7 15.85 -46.27 -1.37
C GLY A 7 14.90 -45.67 -2.41
N PHE A 8 14.86 -44.33 -2.49
CA PHE A 8 14.14 -43.59 -3.52
C PHE A 8 14.70 -43.93 -4.92
N THR A 9 13.83 -44.12 -5.88
CA THR A 9 14.23 -44.29 -7.27
C THR A 9 14.56 -42.93 -7.90
N LEU A 10 15.48 -42.91 -8.88
CA LEU A 10 15.86 -41.72 -9.63
C LEU A 10 14.64 -41.10 -10.34
N VAL A 11 13.73 -41.93 -10.83
CA VAL A 11 12.49 -41.49 -11.52
C VAL A 11 11.55 -40.79 -10.56
N GLU A 12 11.36 -41.29 -9.34
CA GLU A 12 10.54 -40.62 -8.31
C GLU A 12 11.08 -39.24 -7.99
N LEU A 13 12.40 -39.07 -7.88
CA LEU A 13 12.99 -37.77 -7.62
C LEU A 13 12.78 -36.79 -8.80
N VAL A 14 12.96 -37.24 -10.03
CA VAL A 14 12.79 -36.42 -11.24
C VAL A 14 11.33 -35.95 -11.39
N VAL A 15 10.35 -36.81 -11.12
CA VAL A 15 8.92 -36.44 -11.17
C VAL A 15 8.61 -35.37 -10.12
N VAL A 16 9.14 -35.51 -8.92
CA VAL A 16 8.90 -34.52 -7.83
C VAL A 16 9.44 -33.14 -8.20
N ILE A 17 10.70 -33.05 -8.68
CA ILE A 17 11.29 -31.79 -9.09
C ILE A 17 10.56 -31.16 -10.30
N ALA A 18 10.09 -32.00 -11.25
CA ALA A 18 9.29 -31.52 -12.37
C ALA A 18 7.97 -30.86 -11.92
N ILE A 19 7.25 -31.51 -11.00
CA ILE A 19 6.00 -30.95 -10.44
C ILE A 19 6.26 -29.66 -9.67
N ILE A 20 7.29 -29.64 -8.82
CA ILE A 20 7.67 -28.42 -8.06
C ILE A 20 8.05 -27.29 -9.02
N GLY A 21 8.77 -27.59 -10.10
CA GLY A 21 9.13 -26.61 -11.12
C GLY A 21 7.92 -25.96 -11.78
N ILE A 22 6.92 -26.75 -12.17
CA ILE A 22 5.69 -26.25 -12.77
C ILE A 22 4.88 -25.41 -11.76
N LEU A 23 4.70 -25.89 -10.53
CA LEU A 23 3.95 -25.18 -9.49
C LEU A 23 4.64 -23.85 -9.12
N SER A 24 5.97 -23.84 -9.06
CA SER A 24 6.72 -22.61 -8.77
C SER A 24 6.56 -21.57 -9.87
N ALA A 25 6.54 -21.95 -11.13
CA ALA A 25 6.37 -21.03 -12.26
C ALA A 25 5.01 -20.32 -12.22
N VAL A 26 3.94 -21.05 -11.91
CA VAL A 26 2.59 -20.46 -11.77
C VAL A 26 2.46 -19.65 -10.47
N GLY A 27 3.07 -20.12 -9.38
CA GLY A 27 2.99 -19.49 -8.07
C GLY A 27 3.57 -18.09 -8.03
N VAL A 28 4.70 -17.84 -8.66
CA VAL A 28 5.38 -16.53 -8.67
C VAL A 28 4.49 -15.44 -9.32
N VAL A 29 3.87 -15.72 -10.45
CA VAL A 29 3.02 -14.74 -11.16
C VAL A 29 1.77 -14.41 -10.36
N SER A 30 1.12 -15.41 -9.78
CA SER A 30 -0.08 -15.21 -8.96
C SER A 30 0.23 -14.46 -7.67
N TYR A 31 1.40 -14.71 -7.07
CA TYR A 31 1.82 -14.07 -5.83
C TYR A 31 2.10 -12.58 -6.01
N SER A 32 2.74 -12.16 -7.11
CA SER A 32 3.02 -10.74 -7.38
C SER A 32 1.75 -9.91 -7.51
N GLY A 33 0.73 -10.40 -8.22
CA GLY A 33 -0.57 -9.73 -8.33
C GLY A 33 -1.31 -9.62 -7.00
N TYR A 34 -1.21 -10.65 -6.15
CA TYR A 34 -1.80 -10.62 -4.81
C TYR A 34 -1.13 -9.57 -3.92
N ILE A 35 0.19 -9.46 -3.93
CA ILE A 35 0.94 -8.46 -3.15
C ILE A 35 0.58 -7.04 -3.58
N SER A 36 0.51 -6.75 -4.88
CA SER A 36 0.10 -5.43 -5.38
C SER A 36 -1.31 -5.06 -4.89
N SER A 37 -2.27 -5.96 -5.01
CA SER A 37 -3.64 -5.74 -4.50
C SER A 37 -3.70 -5.56 -2.99
N ALA A 38 -2.86 -6.28 -2.24
CA ALA A 38 -2.79 -6.15 -0.78
C ALA A 38 -2.21 -4.79 -0.38
N LYS A 39 -1.16 -4.31 -1.05
CA LYS A 39 -0.57 -2.99 -0.85
C LYS A 39 -1.59 -1.87 -1.12
N GLU A 40 -2.32 -1.95 -2.23
CA GLU A 40 -3.37 -0.98 -2.57
C GLU A 40 -4.46 -0.92 -1.49
N LYS A 41 -4.94 -2.06 -1.01
CA LYS A 41 -5.93 -2.13 0.07
C LYS A 41 -5.41 -1.56 1.39
N SER A 42 -4.17 -1.87 1.74
CA SER A 42 -3.51 -1.30 2.92
C SER A 42 -3.42 0.22 2.82
N THR A 43 -3.01 0.74 1.65
CA THR A 43 -2.94 2.17 1.38
C THR A 43 -4.30 2.85 1.52
N LYS A 44 -5.36 2.28 0.96
CA LYS A 44 -6.72 2.80 1.13
C LYS A 44 -7.14 2.87 2.60
N ASN A 45 -6.79 1.88 3.41
CA ASN A 45 -7.07 1.91 4.84
C ASN A 45 -6.32 3.04 5.56
N VAL A 46 -5.06 3.26 5.23
CA VAL A 46 -4.26 4.37 5.78
C VAL A 46 -4.84 5.71 5.36
N MET A 47 -5.22 5.88 4.09
CA MET A 47 -5.87 7.11 3.61
C MET A 47 -7.19 7.41 4.36
N LEU A 48 -7.98 6.38 4.69
CA LEU A 48 -9.18 6.54 5.52
C LEU A 48 -8.84 6.95 6.96
N GLN A 49 -7.79 6.41 7.55
CA GLN A 49 -7.32 6.83 8.88
C GLN A 49 -6.86 8.30 8.86
N ILE A 50 -6.15 8.71 7.83
CA ILE A 50 -5.76 10.12 7.62
C ILE A 50 -7.01 11.00 7.50
N SER A 51 -8.04 10.59 6.77
CA SER A 51 -9.29 11.32 6.65
C SER A 51 -10.02 11.49 8.00
N LEU A 52 -9.95 10.48 8.86
CA LEU A 52 -10.48 10.58 10.24
C LEU A 52 -9.65 11.55 11.09
N ALA A 53 -8.32 11.47 11.02
CA ALA A 53 -7.43 12.40 11.71
C ALA A 53 -7.61 13.85 11.24
N GLN A 54 -7.87 14.07 9.95
CA GLN A 54 -8.24 15.37 9.39
C GLN A 54 -9.52 15.93 10.02
N THR A 55 -10.50 15.09 10.29
CA THR A 55 -11.75 15.52 10.96
C THR A 55 -11.48 15.95 12.39
N GLU A 56 -10.59 15.25 13.08
CA GLU A 56 -10.16 15.62 14.44
C GLU A 56 -9.37 16.93 14.42
N GLU A 57 -8.43 17.09 13.48
CA GLU A 57 -7.66 18.32 13.30
C GLU A 57 -8.57 19.52 13.03
N TYR A 58 -9.54 19.37 12.14
CA TYR A 58 -10.52 20.42 11.87
C TYR A 58 -11.35 20.80 13.12
N SER A 59 -11.70 19.84 13.95
CA SER A 59 -12.44 20.09 15.19
C SER A 59 -11.61 20.86 16.22
N ASN A 60 -10.29 20.68 16.21
CA ASN A 60 -9.37 21.30 17.15
C ASN A 60 -8.87 22.68 16.67
N SER A 61 -8.52 22.80 15.40
CA SER A 61 -7.86 23.99 14.81
C SER A 61 -8.80 24.85 13.94
N GLY A 62 -9.93 24.29 13.50
CA GLY A 62 -10.86 24.94 12.57
C GLY A 62 -10.41 24.89 11.10
N SER A 63 -9.32 24.18 10.79
CA SER A 63 -8.80 23.99 9.43
C SER A 63 -8.29 22.56 9.23
N TYR A 64 -8.29 22.10 7.99
CA TYR A 64 -7.63 20.84 7.63
C TYR A 64 -6.13 21.05 7.49
N TYR A 65 -5.37 20.01 7.84
CA TYR A 65 -3.94 19.99 7.56
C TYR A 65 -3.71 19.76 6.06
N THR A 66 -2.90 20.58 5.43
CA THR A 66 -2.53 20.46 4.01
C THR A 66 -1.05 20.83 3.82
N GLN A 67 -0.43 20.27 2.82
CA GLN A 67 0.99 20.42 2.52
C GLN A 67 1.24 21.26 1.27
N ALA A 68 0.22 21.41 0.42
CA ALA A 68 0.29 22.21 -0.81
C ALA A 68 -1.09 22.68 -1.25
N ASP A 69 -1.12 23.65 -2.15
CA ASP A 69 -2.33 24.14 -2.78
C ASP A 69 -2.60 23.37 -4.07
N SER A 70 -3.85 23.00 -4.30
CA SER A 70 -4.40 22.35 -5.49
C SER A 70 -3.94 20.91 -5.74
N SER A 71 -2.65 20.60 -5.64
CA SER A 71 -2.09 19.27 -5.85
C SER A 71 -0.74 19.14 -5.15
N CYS A 72 -0.34 17.94 -4.81
CA CYS A 72 0.96 17.65 -4.23
C CYS A 72 1.57 16.38 -4.84
N THR A 73 2.88 16.25 -4.70
CA THR A 73 3.60 15.02 -5.10
C THR A 73 3.93 14.23 -3.83
N PRO A 74 3.40 13.01 -3.68
CA PRO A 74 3.75 12.14 -2.56
C PRO A 74 5.24 11.84 -2.51
N THR A 75 5.82 11.95 -1.31
CA THR A 75 7.23 11.67 -1.01
C THR A 75 7.36 11.11 0.41
N SER A 76 8.51 10.55 0.74
CA SER A 76 8.81 10.13 2.12
C SER A 76 8.73 11.29 3.12
N SER A 77 9.07 12.51 2.72
CA SER A 77 8.97 13.69 3.58
C SER A 77 7.51 14.03 3.87
N THR A 78 6.66 14.08 2.83
CA THR A 78 5.23 14.38 3.02
C THR A 78 4.52 13.32 3.86
N SER A 79 4.88 12.05 3.70
CA SER A 79 4.36 10.96 4.54
C SER A 79 4.77 11.13 6.01
N ASN A 80 6.02 11.45 6.28
CA ASN A 80 6.53 11.72 7.63
C ASN A 80 5.85 12.95 8.28
N ASP A 81 5.61 14.01 7.51
CA ASP A 81 4.96 15.22 8.00
C ASP A 81 3.50 14.93 8.41
N ILE A 82 2.81 14.07 7.67
CA ILE A 82 1.47 13.58 8.03
C ILE A 82 1.51 12.81 9.35
N GLU A 83 2.47 11.89 9.50
CA GLU A 83 2.62 11.12 10.74
C GLU A 83 2.87 11.99 11.96
N THR A 84 3.77 12.95 11.84
CA THR A 84 4.12 13.82 12.95
C THR A 84 3.01 14.81 13.31
N THR A 85 2.31 15.34 12.31
CA THR A 85 1.32 16.40 12.51
C THR A 85 -0.05 15.85 12.90
N LEU A 86 -0.54 14.84 12.19
CA LEU A 86 -1.88 14.32 12.42
C LEU A 86 -1.94 13.20 13.47
N PHE A 87 -0.85 12.44 13.65
CA PHE A 87 -0.82 11.30 14.57
C PHE A 87 0.13 11.48 15.75
N GLY A 88 0.83 12.61 15.83
CA GLY A 88 1.80 12.86 16.90
C GLY A 88 3.06 12.02 16.81
N GLY A 89 3.34 11.45 15.65
CA GLY A 89 4.44 10.52 15.37
C GLY A 89 4.00 9.06 15.47
N GLY A 90 4.86 8.19 15.02
CA GLY A 90 4.59 6.74 14.93
C GLY A 90 4.84 6.22 13.53
N ASP A 91 4.34 5.04 13.21
CA ASP A 91 4.46 4.37 11.92
C ASP A 91 3.06 4.11 11.33
N GLN A 92 2.27 5.18 11.18
CA GLN A 92 0.90 5.11 10.66
C GLN A 92 0.87 5.06 9.14
N VAL A 93 1.93 5.56 8.47
CA VAL A 93 2.15 5.46 7.03
C VAL A 93 3.39 4.59 6.78
N PRO A 94 3.31 3.26 7.03
CA PRO A 94 4.47 2.40 7.00
C PRO A 94 5.05 2.29 5.58
N LYS A 95 6.38 2.36 5.46
CA LYS A 95 7.08 2.27 4.17
C LYS A 95 6.85 0.92 3.48
N GLU A 96 6.61 -0.14 4.24
CA GLU A 96 6.28 -1.48 3.75
C GLU A 96 4.96 -1.53 2.97
N MET A 97 4.08 -0.55 3.16
CA MET A 97 2.89 -0.36 2.35
C MET A 97 3.22 -0.13 0.86
N GLY A 98 4.43 0.41 0.58
CA GLY A 98 4.92 0.63 -0.78
C GLY A 98 4.32 1.84 -1.48
N TYR A 99 3.69 2.73 -0.74
CA TYR A 99 3.13 4.01 -1.20
C TYR A 99 3.63 5.16 -0.34
N GLU A 100 3.78 6.31 -0.96
CA GLU A 100 3.98 7.60 -0.30
C GLU A 100 2.70 8.41 -0.39
N ILE A 101 2.46 9.28 0.59
CA ILE A 101 1.20 10.03 0.72
C ILE A 101 1.47 11.51 0.89
N CYS A 102 0.61 12.34 0.31
CA CYS A 102 0.55 13.78 0.59
C CYS A 102 -0.91 14.28 0.60
N ILE A 103 -1.12 15.48 1.14
CA ILE A 103 -2.44 16.10 1.26
C ILE A 103 -2.38 17.50 0.67
N ALA A 104 -3.27 17.79 -0.27
CA ALA A 104 -3.39 19.12 -0.88
C ALA A 104 -4.72 19.79 -0.53
N ASP A 105 -4.70 21.11 -0.40
CA ASP A 105 -5.90 21.94 -0.31
C ASP A 105 -6.53 22.06 -1.69
N THR A 106 -7.79 21.69 -1.81
CA THR A 106 -8.53 21.82 -3.07
C THR A 106 -9.56 22.98 -3.04
N GLY A 107 -9.39 23.87 -2.06
CA GLY A 107 -10.19 25.10 -1.90
C GLY A 107 -11.50 24.87 -1.14
N SER A 108 -12.08 25.98 -0.64
CA SER A 108 -13.37 25.98 0.07
C SER A 108 -13.43 25.04 1.29
N SER A 109 -12.35 24.97 2.08
CA SER A 109 -12.21 24.02 3.20
C SER A 109 -12.34 22.56 2.75
N ASN A 110 -11.72 22.22 1.66
CA ASN A 110 -11.64 20.89 1.07
C ASN A 110 -10.20 20.41 1.02
N TYR A 111 -10.01 19.10 0.98
CA TYR A 111 -8.71 18.48 0.77
C TYR A 111 -8.85 17.21 -0.05
N ASP A 112 -7.80 16.86 -0.74
CA ASP A 112 -7.60 15.55 -1.36
C ASP A 112 -6.31 14.92 -0.83
N ILE A 113 -6.38 13.62 -0.57
CA ILE A 113 -5.24 12.80 -0.16
C ILE A 113 -4.77 12.05 -1.40
N PHE A 114 -3.51 12.22 -1.75
CA PHE A 114 -2.87 11.55 -2.88
C PHE A 114 -1.91 10.50 -2.35
N ALA A 115 -1.97 9.30 -2.92
CA ALA A 115 -1.01 8.23 -2.65
C ALA A 115 -0.41 7.75 -3.98
N LYS A 116 0.91 7.59 -4.01
CA LYS A 116 1.66 7.12 -5.17
C LYS A 116 2.52 5.94 -4.82
N GLU A 117 2.49 4.92 -5.66
CA GLU A 117 3.34 3.74 -5.49
C GLU A 117 4.81 4.09 -5.69
N ILE A 118 5.68 3.67 -4.74
CA ILE A 118 7.11 4.00 -4.73
C ILE A 118 7.84 3.33 -5.90
N SER A 119 7.46 2.10 -6.25
CA SER A 119 8.10 1.29 -7.29
C SER A 119 7.30 1.16 -8.58
N GLY A 120 6.17 1.86 -8.67
CA GLY A 120 5.23 1.77 -9.79
C GLY A 120 4.66 3.13 -10.19
N ALA A 121 3.64 3.09 -11.04
CA ALA A 121 2.95 4.28 -11.53
C ALA A 121 1.54 4.44 -10.93
N CYS A 122 1.11 3.49 -10.10
CA CYS A 122 -0.24 3.52 -9.54
C CYS A 122 -0.42 4.72 -8.61
N GLU A 123 -1.44 5.51 -8.88
CA GLU A 123 -1.85 6.66 -8.07
C GLU A 123 -3.27 6.45 -7.55
N LEU A 124 -3.49 6.77 -6.29
CA LEU A 124 -4.80 6.73 -5.63
C LEU A 124 -5.12 8.11 -5.08
N THR A 125 -6.36 8.54 -5.22
CA THR A 125 -6.84 9.78 -4.61
C THR A 125 -8.06 9.49 -3.73
N LEU A 126 -8.10 10.10 -2.56
CA LEU A 126 -9.25 10.09 -1.66
C LEU A 126 -9.65 11.53 -1.37
N ASN A 127 -10.85 11.92 -1.80
CA ASN A 127 -11.36 13.23 -1.46
C ASN A 127 -12.01 13.26 -0.07
N ARG A 128 -12.23 14.47 0.45
CA ARG A 128 -12.90 14.71 1.74
C ARG A 128 -14.23 13.97 1.91
N ASN A 129 -14.97 13.76 0.83
CA ASN A 129 -16.28 13.10 0.87
C ASN A 129 -16.17 11.56 0.93
N GLY A 130 -14.97 11.02 1.02
CA GLY A 130 -14.74 9.57 1.10
C GLY A 130 -14.78 8.86 -0.25
N LYS A 131 -14.77 9.61 -1.38
CA LYS A 131 -14.70 9.01 -2.70
C LYS A 131 -13.27 8.70 -3.06
N PHE A 132 -13.00 7.43 -3.36
CA PHE A 132 -11.75 6.99 -3.96
C PHE A 132 -11.77 7.15 -5.46
N ASP A 133 -10.66 7.62 -6.01
CA ASP A 133 -10.35 7.57 -7.42
C ASP A 133 -9.04 6.78 -7.61
N ARG A 134 -8.94 6.07 -8.72
CA ARG A 134 -7.82 5.18 -9.04
C ARG A 134 -7.28 5.58 -10.40
N GLY A 135 -6.00 5.87 -10.46
CA GLY A 135 -5.33 6.19 -11.72
C GLY A 135 -5.34 5.01 -12.70
N ASP A 136 -5.21 5.34 -13.98
CA ASP A 136 -5.26 4.35 -15.07
C ASP A 136 -4.08 3.36 -15.03
N ASP A 137 -2.98 3.75 -14.37
CA ASP A 137 -1.75 2.95 -14.24
C ASP A 137 -1.76 1.96 -13.07
N CYS A 138 -2.88 1.82 -12.41
CA CYS A 138 -3.10 0.79 -11.39
C CYS A 138 -3.58 -0.55 -12.06
#